data_5b069c1a5a0a1eda6641c175b5045051
#
_entry.id   5b069c1a5a0a1eda6641c175b5045051
#
_cell.length_a   1.000
_cell.length_b   1.000
_cell.length_c   1.000
_cell.angle_alpha   90.00
_cell.angle_beta   90.00
_cell.angle_gamma   90.00
#
_symmetry.space_group_name_H-M   'P 1'
#
loop_
_entity.id
_entity.type
_entity.pdbx_description
1 polymer ?
#
loop_
_entity_poly.entity_id
_entity_poly.type
_entity_poly.pdbx_seq_one_letter_code
_entity_poly.pdbx_strand_id
1 'polypeptide(L)'
;MKRAIVILVFSLAGWSASSAARADCFDEAARYQKVNPLVLRAIAWQESHNRPDALHQNDNGSVDYGLMQINSVHLPTLSQYGISTGTLMEPCKNVYVAAWHLRQKMNKYGNSWRAIGAYHSETPSLRDRYARQIADILTRWKLISASR
;
A
#
# COMPACT_ATOMS: atom_id res chain seq x y z
N MET A 1 65.84 -25.41 27.11
CA MET A 1 65.07 -24.23 26.72
C MET A 1 63.80 -24.71 26.10
N LYS A 2 62.68 -24.69 26.85
CA LYS A 2 61.34 -25.10 26.35
C LYS A 2 60.56 -23.86 25.94
N ARG A 3 60.27 -23.70 24.65
CA ARG A 3 59.44 -22.62 24.14
C ARG A 3 57.97 -23.02 24.25
N ALA A 4 57.23 -22.29 25.08
CA ALA A 4 55.75 -22.42 25.16
C ALA A 4 55.12 -21.64 24.03
N ILE A 5 54.31 -22.32 23.20
CA ILE A 5 53.48 -21.71 22.15
C ILE A 5 52.13 -21.37 22.79
N VAL A 6 51.84 -20.08 22.91
CA VAL A 6 50.51 -19.60 23.32
C VAL A 6 49.63 -19.53 22.09
N ILE A 7 48.62 -20.40 22.03
CA ILE A 7 47.59 -20.35 20.97
C ILE A 7 46.49 -19.40 21.43
N LEU A 8 46.40 -18.25 20.76
CA LEU A 8 45.35 -17.27 20.98
C LEU A 8 44.12 -17.74 20.19
N VAL A 9 43.11 -18.24 20.90
CA VAL A 9 41.82 -18.59 20.31
C VAL A 9 40.99 -17.30 20.16
N PHE A 10 40.90 -16.79 18.93
CA PHE A 10 39.99 -15.69 18.61
C PHE A 10 38.55 -16.24 18.50
N SER A 11 37.74 -16.00 19.52
CA SER A 11 36.31 -16.25 19.50
C SER A 11 35.64 -15.21 18.61
N LEU A 12 35.29 -15.58 17.40
CA LEU A 12 34.40 -14.82 16.53
C LEU A 12 32.96 -14.90 17.10
N ALA A 13 32.60 -13.92 17.95
CA ALA A 13 31.23 -13.70 18.34
C ALA A 13 30.46 -13.21 17.08
N GLY A 14 29.78 -14.14 16.39
CA GLY A 14 28.89 -13.83 15.30
C GLY A 14 27.73 -12.98 15.81
N TRP A 15 27.71 -11.72 15.44
CA TRP A 15 26.54 -10.87 15.57
C TRP A 15 25.50 -11.37 14.58
N SER A 16 24.59 -12.22 15.07
CA SER A 16 23.34 -12.50 14.37
C SER A 16 22.52 -11.21 14.38
N ALA A 17 22.64 -10.41 13.34
CA ALA A 17 21.71 -9.33 13.08
C ALA A 17 20.35 -9.98 12.84
N SER A 18 19.50 -10.04 13.87
CA SER A 18 18.08 -10.34 13.72
C SER A 18 17.52 -9.29 12.80
N SER A 19 17.31 -9.65 11.54
CA SER A 19 16.44 -8.92 10.62
C SER A 19 15.04 -9.00 11.21
N ALA A 20 14.71 -8.09 12.14
CA ALA A 20 13.33 -7.82 12.47
C ALA A 20 12.68 -7.47 11.15
N ALA A 21 11.86 -8.39 10.62
CA ALA A 21 11.06 -8.14 9.43
C ALA A 21 10.29 -6.86 9.72
N ARG A 22 10.71 -5.75 9.10
CA ARG A 22 9.96 -4.51 9.14
C ARG A 22 8.62 -4.86 8.50
N ALA A 23 7.57 -4.91 9.34
CA ALA A 23 6.22 -4.94 8.82
C ALA A 23 6.15 -3.80 7.82
N ASP A 24 5.88 -4.12 6.56
CA ASP A 24 5.83 -3.05 5.57
C ASP A 24 4.55 -2.23 5.78
N CYS A 25 4.54 -1.01 5.27
CA CYS A 25 3.44 -0.07 5.48
C CYS A 25 2.08 -0.62 5.03
N PHE A 26 2.05 -1.53 4.06
CA PHE A 26 0.81 -2.15 3.59
C PHE A 26 0.18 -3.04 4.65
N ASP A 27 0.98 -3.87 5.32
CA ASP A 27 0.48 -4.77 6.36
C ASP A 27 0.04 -4.00 7.60
N GLU A 28 0.78 -2.95 7.97
CA GLU A 28 0.43 -2.09 9.10
C GLU A 28 -0.85 -1.29 8.85
N ALA A 29 -0.94 -0.62 7.71
CA ALA A 29 -2.11 0.16 7.31
C ALA A 29 -3.35 -0.74 7.14
N ALA A 30 -3.17 -1.92 6.53
CA ALA A 30 -4.23 -2.90 6.36
C ALA A 30 -4.79 -3.39 7.69
N ARG A 31 -3.91 -3.72 8.64
CA ARG A 31 -4.31 -4.15 9.99
C ARG A 31 -5.04 -3.03 10.72
N TYR A 32 -4.51 -1.81 10.68
CA TYR A 32 -5.11 -0.64 11.33
C TYR A 32 -6.50 -0.34 10.79
N GLN A 33 -6.67 -0.36 9.48
CA GLN A 33 -7.94 -0.06 8.81
C GLN A 33 -8.83 -1.29 8.60
N LYS A 34 -8.39 -2.50 9.00
CA LYS A 34 -9.11 -3.78 8.81
C LYS A 34 -9.48 -4.00 7.33
N VAL A 35 -8.54 -3.79 6.43
CA VAL A 35 -8.64 -4.09 5.00
C VAL A 35 -7.64 -5.17 4.61
N ASN A 36 -7.75 -5.72 3.40
CA ASN A 36 -6.83 -6.77 2.94
C ASN A 36 -5.53 -6.15 2.40
N PRO A 37 -4.35 -6.49 2.93
CA PRO A 37 -3.08 -5.94 2.46
C PRO A 37 -2.74 -6.30 1.01
N LEU A 38 -3.18 -7.46 0.53
CA LEU A 38 -2.97 -7.87 -0.86
C LEU A 38 -3.78 -7.01 -1.82
N VAL A 39 -5.00 -6.62 -1.42
CA VAL A 39 -5.82 -5.67 -2.19
C VAL A 39 -5.14 -4.30 -2.24
N LEU A 40 -4.60 -3.79 -1.13
CA LEU A 40 -3.85 -2.53 -1.14
C LEU A 40 -2.64 -2.57 -2.07
N ARG A 41 -1.88 -3.68 -2.08
CA ARG A 41 -0.75 -3.86 -2.99
C ARG A 41 -1.19 -3.92 -4.45
N ALA A 42 -2.30 -4.57 -4.75
CA ALA A 42 -2.86 -4.62 -6.10
C ALA A 42 -3.34 -3.24 -6.56
N ILE A 43 -3.93 -2.44 -5.66
CA ILE A 43 -4.28 -1.04 -5.92
C ILE A 43 -3.02 -0.23 -6.22
N ALA A 44 -1.98 -0.30 -5.39
CA ALA A 44 -0.72 0.41 -5.63
C ALA A 44 -0.10 0.09 -7.01
N TRP A 45 -0.16 -1.19 -7.38
CA TRP A 45 0.28 -1.63 -8.71
C TRP A 45 -0.58 -1.03 -9.82
N GLN A 46 -1.90 -1.05 -9.66
CA GLN A 46 -2.84 -0.49 -10.64
C GLN A 46 -2.67 1.01 -10.80
N GLU A 47 -2.47 1.75 -9.69
CA GLU A 47 -2.44 3.20 -9.68
C GLU A 47 -1.12 3.77 -10.21
N SER A 48 0.00 3.22 -9.79
CA SER A 48 1.31 3.82 -10.09
C SER A 48 2.39 2.82 -10.50
N HIS A 49 2.10 1.52 -10.58
CA HIS A 49 3.11 0.46 -10.67
C HIS A 49 4.14 0.55 -9.52
N ASN A 50 3.65 0.83 -8.32
CA ASN A 50 4.43 1.01 -7.10
C ASN A 50 5.44 2.18 -7.16
N ARG A 51 5.18 3.24 -7.92
CA ARG A 51 6.03 4.43 -7.96
C ARG A 51 5.61 5.42 -6.86
N PRO A 52 6.48 5.66 -5.85
CA PRO A 52 6.13 6.53 -4.72
C PRO A 52 6.08 8.01 -5.09
N ASP A 53 6.76 8.41 -6.14
CA ASP A 53 6.87 9.77 -6.66
C ASP A 53 5.85 10.08 -7.77
N ALA A 54 4.90 9.19 -8.01
CA ALA A 54 3.91 9.37 -9.06
C ALA A 54 3.01 10.59 -8.79
N LEU A 55 2.90 11.44 -9.80
CA LEU A 55 1.97 12.57 -9.84
C LEU A 55 1.22 12.51 -11.17
N HIS A 56 -0.09 12.67 -11.11
CA HIS A 56 -0.92 12.74 -12.31
C HIS A 56 -1.89 13.93 -12.21
N GLN A 57 -1.87 14.80 -13.22
CA GLN A 57 -2.81 15.90 -13.32
C GLN A 57 -3.97 15.47 -14.21
N ASN A 58 -5.18 15.57 -13.69
CA ASN A 58 -6.40 15.23 -14.40
C ASN A 58 -6.93 16.42 -15.22
N ASP A 59 -7.73 16.15 -16.26
CA ASP A 59 -8.30 17.19 -17.13
C ASP A 59 -9.18 18.20 -16.37
N ASN A 60 -9.77 17.81 -15.25
CA ASN A 60 -10.57 18.67 -14.39
C ASN A 60 -9.73 19.53 -13.40
N GLY A 61 -8.40 19.50 -13.54
CA GLY A 61 -7.45 20.24 -12.71
C GLY A 61 -7.12 19.58 -11.36
N SER A 62 -7.76 18.46 -11.00
CA SER A 62 -7.34 17.71 -9.80
C SER A 62 -6.01 16.99 -10.03
N VAL A 63 -5.32 16.67 -8.93
CA VAL A 63 -4.03 15.97 -8.97
C VAL A 63 -4.09 14.72 -8.12
N ASP A 64 -3.54 13.62 -8.64
CA ASP A 64 -3.38 12.36 -7.94
C ASP A 64 -1.94 12.25 -7.40
N TYR A 65 -1.79 11.92 -6.12
CA TYR A 65 -0.53 11.98 -5.38
C TYR A 65 -0.05 10.59 -4.96
N GLY A 66 1.21 10.32 -5.30
CA GLY A 66 2.02 9.24 -4.72
C GLY A 66 1.60 7.85 -5.15
N LEU A 67 2.13 6.87 -4.41
CA LEU A 67 2.04 5.44 -4.67
C LEU A 67 0.61 4.94 -4.94
N MET A 68 -0.37 5.47 -4.20
CA MET A 68 -1.78 5.05 -4.21
C MET A 68 -2.68 6.03 -4.97
N GLN A 69 -2.11 7.07 -5.62
CA GLN A 69 -2.80 8.07 -6.42
C GLN A 69 -3.99 8.70 -5.68
N ILE A 70 -3.73 9.24 -4.49
CA ILE A 70 -4.76 9.93 -3.70
C ILE A 70 -5.08 11.27 -4.35
N ASN A 71 -6.33 11.45 -4.77
CA ASN A 71 -6.77 12.63 -5.47
C ASN A 71 -6.91 13.86 -4.56
N SER A 72 -6.51 15.02 -5.08
CA SER A 72 -6.57 16.32 -4.38
C SER A 72 -7.97 16.71 -3.91
N VAL A 73 -9.04 16.16 -4.49
CA VAL A 73 -10.42 16.39 -4.04
C VAL A 73 -10.66 15.97 -2.59
N HIS A 74 -9.81 15.10 -2.05
CA HIS A 74 -9.89 14.65 -0.66
C HIS A 74 -9.16 15.57 0.32
N LEU A 75 -8.33 16.52 -0.15
CA LEU A 75 -7.52 17.40 0.70
C LEU A 75 -8.35 18.22 1.71
N PRO A 76 -9.53 18.77 1.37
CA PRO A 76 -10.34 19.49 2.36
C PRO A 76 -10.70 18.64 3.59
N THR A 77 -10.94 17.35 3.40
CA THR A 77 -11.17 16.41 4.50
C THR A 77 -9.86 15.99 5.17
N LEU A 78 -8.85 15.66 4.40
CA LEU A 78 -7.56 15.14 4.88
C LEU A 78 -6.78 16.21 5.68
N SER A 79 -6.89 17.49 5.32
CA SER A 79 -6.22 18.59 6.01
C SER A 79 -6.68 18.75 7.47
N GLN A 80 -7.91 18.34 7.79
CA GLN A 80 -8.42 18.32 9.15
C GLN A 80 -7.65 17.33 10.06
N TYR A 81 -6.95 16.38 9.46
CA TYR A 81 -6.09 15.40 10.12
C TYR A 81 -4.59 15.69 9.93
N GLY A 82 -4.26 16.91 9.50
CA GLY A 82 -2.87 17.31 9.27
C GLY A 82 -2.22 16.71 8.01
N ILE A 83 -3.02 16.14 7.10
CA ILE A 83 -2.54 15.56 5.84
C ILE A 83 -2.50 16.64 4.76
N SER A 84 -1.31 16.94 4.28
CA SER A 84 -1.04 17.88 3.18
C SER A 84 -0.65 17.16 1.89
N THR A 85 -0.47 17.89 0.79
CA THR A 85 0.11 17.36 -0.45
C THR A 85 1.50 16.76 -0.22
N GLY A 86 2.35 17.42 0.58
CA GLY A 86 3.66 16.89 0.95
C GLY A 86 3.57 15.57 1.71
N THR A 87 2.62 15.46 2.65
CA THR A 87 2.33 14.21 3.37
C THR A 87 1.92 13.09 2.43
N LEU A 88 1.12 13.39 1.39
CA LEU A 88 0.69 12.40 0.40
C LEU A 88 1.82 11.90 -0.50
N MET A 89 2.95 12.60 -0.56
CA MET A 89 4.16 12.12 -1.26
C MET A 89 5.06 11.23 -0.40
N GLU A 90 4.76 11.09 0.90
CA GLU A 90 5.45 10.14 1.78
C GLU A 90 4.82 8.74 1.60
N PRO A 91 5.57 7.72 1.12
CA PRO A 91 4.98 6.45 0.68
C PRO A 91 4.12 5.76 1.75
N CYS A 92 4.62 5.64 2.97
CA CYS A 92 3.86 4.99 4.06
C CYS A 92 2.59 5.77 4.42
N LYS A 93 2.66 7.09 4.53
CA LYS A 93 1.47 7.91 4.82
C LYS A 93 0.44 7.84 3.70
N ASN A 94 0.90 7.81 2.45
CA ASN A 94 0.04 7.62 1.28
C ASN A 94 -0.72 6.28 1.35
N VAL A 95 -0.03 5.18 1.73
CA VAL A 95 -0.66 3.87 1.92
C VAL A 95 -1.69 3.89 3.06
N TYR A 96 -1.39 4.57 4.20
CA TYR A 96 -2.35 4.69 5.30
C TYR A 96 -3.61 5.45 4.90
N VAL A 97 -3.47 6.56 4.13
CA VAL A 97 -4.62 7.31 3.60
C VAL A 97 -5.43 6.45 2.63
N ALA A 98 -4.78 5.69 1.76
CA ALA A 98 -5.44 4.78 0.84
C ALA A 98 -6.22 3.67 1.57
N ALA A 99 -5.62 3.08 2.61
CA ALA A 99 -6.29 2.07 3.42
C ALA A 99 -7.53 2.65 4.12
N TRP A 100 -7.44 3.87 4.66
CA TRP A 100 -8.59 4.60 5.20
C TRP A 100 -9.66 4.83 4.12
N HIS A 101 -9.29 5.30 2.93
CA HIS A 101 -10.23 5.53 1.83
C HIS A 101 -10.95 4.23 1.43
N LEU A 102 -10.22 3.13 1.28
CA LEU A 102 -10.80 1.82 1.00
C LEU A 102 -11.76 1.39 2.12
N ARG A 103 -11.41 1.62 3.40
CA ARG A 103 -12.29 1.34 4.54
C ARG A 103 -13.60 2.12 4.45
N GLN A 104 -13.58 3.39 4.05
CA GLN A 104 -14.81 4.17 3.84
C GLN A 104 -15.71 3.52 2.79
N LYS A 105 -15.13 3.01 1.69
CA LYS A 105 -15.88 2.28 0.67
C LYS A 105 -16.43 0.95 1.19
N MET A 106 -15.67 0.22 2.00
CA MET A 106 -16.14 -1.00 2.64
C MET A 106 -17.25 -0.76 3.68
N ASN A 107 -17.22 0.37 4.37
CA ASN A 107 -18.31 0.75 5.26
C ASN A 107 -19.63 1.00 4.50
N LYS A 108 -19.54 1.53 3.27
CA LYS A 108 -20.68 1.80 2.40
C LYS A 108 -21.18 0.58 1.64
N TYR A 109 -20.28 -0.26 1.13
CA TYR A 109 -20.60 -1.33 0.19
C TYR A 109 -20.30 -2.74 0.72
N GLY A 110 -19.94 -2.86 2.00
CA GLY A 110 -19.48 -4.11 2.59
C GLY A 110 -18.07 -4.50 2.13
N ASN A 111 -17.56 -5.63 2.63
CA ASN A 111 -16.31 -6.21 2.15
C ASN A 111 -16.55 -6.94 0.82
N SER A 112 -16.49 -6.22 -0.28
CA SER A 112 -16.92 -6.69 -1.61
C SER A 112 -16.07 -6.10 -2.73
N TRP A 113 -16.13 -6.72 -3.90
CA TRP A 113 -15.54 -6.18 -5.13
C TRP A 113 -16.11 -4.81 -5.50
N ARG A 114 -17.37 -4.55 -5.14
CA ARG A 114 -18.00 -3.25 -5.31
C ARG A 114 -17.30 -2.16 -4.50
N ALA A 115 -16.92 -2.46 -3.26
CA ALA A 115 -16.14 -1.54 -2.42
C ALA A 115 -14.75 -1.29 -3.01
N ILE A 116 -14.07 -2.34 -3.50
CA ILE A 116 -12.77 -2.23 -4.14
C ILE A 116 -12.86 -1.35 -5.40
N GLY A 117 -13.86 -1.59 -6.25
CA GLY A 117 -14.08 -0.76 -7.43
C GLY A 117 -14.41 0.69 -7.10
N ALA A 118 -15.17 0.93 -6.02
CA ALA A 118 -15.53 2.26 -5.56
C ALA A 118 -14.33 3.07 -5.00
N TYR A 119 -13.19 2.44 -4.76
CA TYR A 119 -11.94 3.13 -4.49
C TYR A 119 -11.61 4.14 -5.60
N HIS A 120 -11.72 3.73 -6.84
CA HIS A 120 -11.46 4.55 -8.02
C HIS A 120 -12.65 5.46 -8.37
N SER A 121 -13.85 4.90 -8.42
CA SER A 121 -15.06 5.66 -8.80
C SER A 121 -16.32 4.98 -8.30
N GLU A 122 -17.31 5.78 -7.89
CA GLU A 122 -18.64 5.27 -7.55
C GLU A 122 -19.57 5.10 -8.77
N THR A 123 -19.18 5.62 -9.95
CA THR A 123 -19.91 5.41 -11.21
C THR A 123 -19.89 3.92 -11.56
N PRO A 124 -21.04 3.25 -11.74
CA PRO A 124 -21.11 1.79 -11.86
C PRO A 124 -20.17 1.19 -12.91
N SER A 125 -20.13 1.75 -14.11
CA SER A 125 -19.28 1.24 -15.19
C SER A 125 -17.78 1.35 -14.89
N LEU A 126 -17.34 2.47 -14.30
CA LEU A 126 -15.94 2.71 -13.92
C LEU A 126 -15.56 1.85 -12.72
N ARG A 127 -16.43 1.81 -11.71
CA ARG A 127 -16.28 0.98 -10.51
C ARG A 127 -16.08 -0.49 -10.87
N ASP A 128 -16.98 -1.04 -11.69
CA ASP A 128 -16.96 -2.47 -11.99
C ASP A 128 -15.79 -2.84 -12.90
N ARG A 129 -15.36 -1.92 -13.77
CA ARG A 129 -14.12 -2.08 -14.56
C ARG A 129 -12.89 -2.12 -13.65
N TYR A 130 -12.79 -1.18 -12.72
CA TYR A 130 -11.67 -1.13 -11.79
C TYR A 130 -11.60 -2.37 -10.90
N ALA A 131 -12.75 -2.82 -10.38
CA ALA A 131 -12.82 -4.06 -9.59
C ALA A 131 -12.25 -5.26 -10.37
N ARG A 132 -12.58 -5.40 -11.65
CA ARG A 132 -12.03 -6.45 -12.53
C ARG A 132 -10.52 -6.31 -12.69
N GLN A 133 -10.01 -5.09 -12.90
CA GLN A 133 -8.56 -4.87 -13.02
C GLN A 133 -7.80 -5.32 -11.77
N ILE A 134 -8.32 -5.02 -10.58
CA ILE A 134 -7.72 -5.50 -9.32
C ILE A 134 -7.81 -7.02 -9.20
N ALA A 135 -8.95 -7.63 -9.56
CA ALA A 135 -9.11 -9.08 -9.54
C ALA A 135 -8.12 -9.75 -10.51
N ASP A 136 -7.92 -9.20 -11.69
CA ASP A 136 -6.97 -9.71 -12.70
C ASP A 136 -5.51 -9.63 -12.20
N ILE A 137 -5.14 -8.56 -11.48
CA ILE A 137 -3.83 -8.43 -10.85
C ILE A 137 -3.62 -9.55 -9.82
N LEU A 138 -4.58 -9.72 -8.91
CA LEU A 138 -4.50 -10.75 -7.87
C LEU A 138 -4.48 -12.15 -8.44
N THR A 139 -5.21 -12.39 -9.53
CA THR A 139 -5.20 -13.67 -10.26
C THR A 139 -3.84 -13.94 -10.90
N ARG A 140 -3.25 -12.94 -11.59
CA ARG A 140 -1.88 -13.06 -12.14
C ARG A 140 -0.83 -13.31 -11.07
N TRP A 141 -1.01 -12.77 -9.89
CA TRP A 141 -0.15 -13.05 -8.73
C TRP A 141 -0.46 -14.40 -8.06
N LYS A 142 -1.45 -15.15 -8.56
CA LYS A 142 -1.89 -16.46 -8.02
C LYS A 142 -2.40 -16.37 -6.58
N LEU A 143 -2.95 -15.24 -6.19
CA LEU A 143 -3.48 -15.00 -4.84
C LEU A 143 -4.98 -15.31 -4.74
N ILE A 144 -5.68 -15.32 -5.86
CA ILE A 144 -7.06 -15.76 -6.01
C ILE A 144 -7.21 -16.62 -7.27
N SER A 145 -8.24 -17.46 -7.32
CA SER A 145 -8.57 -18.22 -8.53
C SER A 145 -9.28 -17.31 -9.54
N ALA A 146 -9.07 -17.57 -10.84
CA ALA A 146 -9.85 -16.91 -11.88
C ALA A 146 -11.34 -17.24 -11.67
N SER A 147 -12.21 -16.21 -11.70
CA SER A 147 -13.66 -16.44 -11.75
C SER A 147 -14.01 -17.11 -13.07
N ARG A 148 -14.66 -18.27 -13.00
CA ARG A 148 -15.22 -18.95 -14.17
C ARG A 148 -16.43 -18.20 -14.70
#